data_82ff06306e732b75304febdedeae6004
#
_entry.id   82ff06306e732b75304febdedeae6004
#
_cell.length_a   1.000
_cell.length_b   1.000
_cell.length_c   1.000
_cell.angle_alpha   90.00
_cell.angle_beta   90.00
_cell.angle_gamma   90.00
#
_symmetry.space_group_name_H-M   'P 1'
#
loop_
_entity.id
_entity.type
_entity.pdbx_description
1 polymer ?
#
loop_
_entity_poly.entity_id
_entity_poly.type
_entity_poly.pdbx_seq_one_letter_code
_entity_poly.pdbx_strand_id
1 'polypeptide(L)'
;FFGMERAQGYLSRGPRTRRQLQDYLYKRGFISPLEEILDLLTEYGLLNDLDYAQRYYEEEKHRRGSMAIVARLRQRGVSSHVIDQLHMEEDPEDAAEILRKKYSHWEDLSYEEEAKRKNFLLGRGFSYETINESIILAKNPKK
;
A
#
# COMPACT_ATOMS: atom_id res chain seq x y z
N PHE A 1 -9.07 30.65 10.32
CA PHE A 1 -9.11 30.20 8.92
C PHE A 1 -10.14 29.10 8.73
N PHE A 2 -11.14 29.32 7.91
CA PHE A 2 -12.09 28.27 7.53
C PHE A 2 -11.38 27.08 6.87
N GLY A 3 -10.38 27.34 6.03
CA GLY A 3 -9.61 26.31 5.38
C GLY A 3 -8.86 25.42 6.37
N MET A 4 -8.28 26.01 7.40
CA MET A 4 -7.59 25.28 8.45
C MET A 4 -8.56 24.41 9.26
N GLU A 5 -9.71 24.94 9.64
CA GLU A 5 -10.72 24.18 10.36
C GLU A 5 -11.24 23.01 9.53
N ARG A 6 -11.49 23.22 8.24
CA ARG A 6 -11.92 22.16 7.33
C ARG A 6 -10.85 21.08 7.17
N ALA A 7 -9.58 21.50 7.06
CA ALA A 7 -8.47 20.58 6.95
C ALA A 7 -8.35 19.71 8.19
N GLN A 8 -8.40 20.32 9.37
CA GLN A 8 -8.32 19.59 10.63
C GLN A 8 -9.50 18.64 10.80
N GLY A 9 -10.71 19.07 10.42
CA GLY A 9 -11.89 18.22 10.44
C GLY A 9 -11.77 17.00 9.53
N TYR A 10 -11.20 17.19 8.36
CA TYR A 10 -10.95 16.08 7.41
C TYR A 10 -9.93 15.09 7.95
N LEU A 11 -8.82 15.60 8.49
CA LEU A 11 -7.75 14.79 9.06
C LEU A 11 -8.20 14.01 10.30
N SER A 12 -9.16 14.55 11.06
CA SER A 12 -9.70 13.86 12.25
C SER A 12 -10.46 12.59 11.90
N ARG A 13 -10.89 12.43 10.65
CA ARG A 13 -11.62 11.24 10.18
C ARG A 13 -10.69 10.08 9.82
N GLY A 14 -9.39 10.32 9.77
CA GLY A 14 -8.40 9.29 9.46
C GLY A 14 -7.18 9.84 8.74
N PRO A 15 -6.14 9.01 8.58
CA PRO A 15 -4.92 9.42 7.88
C PRO A 15 -5.20 9.79 6.42
N ARG A 16 -4.57 10.86 5.96
CA ARG A 16 -4.70 11.33 4.58
C ARG A 16 -3.34 11.77 4.05
N THR A 17 -3.15 11.65 2.73
CA THR A 17 -1.98 12.20 2.07
C THR A 17 -2.18 13.70 1.84
N ARG A 18 -1.06 14.41 1.62
CA ARG A 18 -1.09 15.84 1.27
C ARG A 18 -2.00 16.09 0.07
N ARG A 19 -1.90 15.25 -0.96
CA ARG A 19 -2.71 15.39 -2.17
C ARG A 19 -4.19 15.16 -1.91
N GLN A 20 -4.54 14.17 -1.09
CA GLN A 20 -5.93 13.92 -0.73
C GLN A 20 -6.55 15.13 -0.02
N LEU A 21 -5.80 15.73 0.89
CA LEU A 21 -6.26 16.94 1.58
C LEU A 21 -6.35 18.13 0.63
N GLN A 22 -5.37 18.29 -0.25
CA GLN A 22 -5.38 19.33 -1.28
C GLN A 22 -6.64 19.24 -2.12
N ASP A 23 -6.96 18.05 -2.64
CA ASP A 23 -8.13 17.81 -3.47
C ASP A 23 -9.43 18.08 -2.71
N TYR A 24 -9.48 17.67 -1.45
CA TYR A 24 -10.63 17.90 -0.58
C TYR A 24 -10.91 19.39 -0.40
N LEU A 25 -9.88 20.17 -0.07
CA LEU A 25 -10.01 21.62 0.13
C LEU A 25 -10.32 22.35 -1.16
N TYR A 26 -9.66 21.96 -2.25
CA TYR A 26 -9.88 22.57 -3.57
C TYR A 26 -11.34 22.44 -4.00
N LYS A 27 -11.91 21.25 -3.86
CA LYS A 27 -13.32 21.00 -4.22
C LYS A 27 -14.31 21.82 -3.41
N ARG A 28 -13.89 22.30 -2.24
CA ARG A 28 -14.73 23.14 -1.38
C ARG A 28 -14.43 24.63 -1.53
N GLY A 29 -13.66 24.99 -2.57
CA GLY A 29 -13.39 26.37 -2.90
C GLY A 29 -12.23 27.02 -2.15
N PHE A 30 -11.46 26.25 -1.39
CA PHE A 30 -10.30 26.76 -0.66
C PHE A 30 -9.05 26.74 -1.56
N ILE A 31 -8.99 27.67 -2.51
CA ILE A 31 -7.90 27.74 -3.48
C ILE A 31 -6.71 28.52 -2.93
N SER A 32 -6.98 29.55 -2.13
CA SER A 32 -5.95 30.39 -1.53
C SER A 32 -6.36 30.66 -0.06
N PRO A 33 -5.48 30.46 0.90
CA PRO A 33 -4.04 30.13 0.83
C PRO A 33 -3.76 28.63 1.01
N LEU A 34 -4.18 27.82 0.03
CA LEU A 34 -4.13 26.34 0.12
C LEU A 34 -2.73 25.80 0.44
N GLU A 35 -1.70 26.25 -0.31
CA GLU A 35 -0.34 25.77 -0.09
C GLU A 35 0.18 26.11 1.32
N GLU A 36 -0.15 27.28 1.82
CA GLU A 36 0.24 27.70 3.17
C GLU A 36 -0.38 26.81 4.24
N ILE A 37 -1.65 26.41 4.05
CA ILE A 37 -2.36 25.52 4.98
C ILE A 37 -1.67 24.15 4.97
N LEU A 38 -1.37 23.61 3.79
CA LEU A 38 -0.73 22.30 3.64
C LEU A 38 0.68 22.31 4.27
N ASP A 39 1.45 23.36 4.02
CA ASP A 39 2.79 23.50 4.58
C ASP A 39 2.75 23.61 6.11
N LEU A 40 1.82 24.34 6.64
CA LEU A 40 1.66 24.51 8.08
C LEU A 40 1.30 23.19 8.76
N LEU A 41 0.37 22.43 8.17
CA LEU A 41 -0.03 21.13 8.70
C LEU A 41 1.13 20.12 8.64
N THR A 42 1.95 20.21 7.59
CA THR A 42 3.15 19.37 7.46
C THR A 42 4.15 19.73 8.56
N GLU A 43 4.37 21.01 8.79
CA GLU A 43 5.28 21.52 9.83
C GLU A 43 4.85 21.05 11.22
N TYR A 44 3.56 21.05 11.50
CA TYR A 44 3.03 20.57 12.79
C TYR A 44 2.92 19.05 12.89
N GLY A 45 3.30 18.32 11.85
CA GLY A 45 3.26 16.87 11.86
C GLY A 45 1.88 16.26 11.65
N LEU A 46 0.87 17.07 11.29
CA LEU A 46 -0.49 16.59 11.01
C LEU A 46 -0.61 16.02 9.59
N LEU A 47 0.32 16.36 8.70
CA LEU A 47 0.49 15.77 7.39
C LEU A 47 1.90 15.20 7.30
N ASN A 48 2.00 13.91 7.01
CA ASN A 48 3.28 13.25 6.84
C ASN A 48 3.09 12.07 5.88
N ASP A 49 3.43 12.29 4.61
CA ASP A 49 3.21 11.27 3.57
C ASP A 49 4.07 10.01 3.79
N LEU A 50 5.27 10.16 4.34
CA LEU A 50 6.12 8.99 4.62
C LEU A 50 5.49 8.11 5.71
N ASP A 51 5.02 8.73 6.79
CA ASP A 51 4.33 8.00 7.85
C ASP A 51 3.05 7.33 7.33
N TYR A 52 2.27 8.06 6.54
CA TYR A 52 1.07 7.54 5.90
C TYR A 52 1.40 6.31 5.05
N ALA A 53 2.41 6.42 4.19
CA ALA A 53 2.79 5.36 3.27
C ALA A 53 3.32 4.13 4.01
N GLN A 54 4.12 4.34 5.06
CA GLN A 54 4.66 3.23 5.84
C GLN A 54 3.55 2.47 6.58
N ARG A 55 2.60 3.18 7.16
CA ARG A 55 1.44 2.57 7.83
C ARG A 55 0.57 1.82 6.83
N TYR A 56 0.34 2.41 5.66
CA TYR A 56 -0.43 1.75 4.60
C TYR A 56 0.23 0.46 4.17
N TYR A 57 1.56 0.49 3.98
CA TYR A 57 2.33 -0.70 3.62
C TYR A 57 2.17 -1.79 4.69
N GLU A 58 2.35 -1.45 5.97
CA GLU A 58 2.24 -2.42 7.06
C GLU A 58 0.85 -3.06 7.13
N GLU A 59 -0.20 -2.31 6.84
CA GLU A 59 -1.56 -2.84 6.83
C GLU A 59 -1.85 -3.73 5.62
N GLU A 60 -1.27 -3.41 4.46
CA GLU A 60 -1.60 -4.08 3.20
C GLU A 60 -0.66 -5.23 2.83
N LYS A 61 0.51 -5.32 3.43
CA LYS A 61 1.53 -6.31 3.03
C LYS A 61 1.08 -7.76 3.14
N HIS A 62 0.08 -8.06 3.96
CA HIS A 62 -0.46 -9.41 4.12
C HIS A 62 -1.44 -9.78 3.02
N ARG A 63 -1.87 -8.82 2.21
CA ARG A 63 -2.86 -9.01 1.13
C ARG A 63 -2.29 -8.77 -0.25
N ARG A 64 -1.25 -7.96 -0.35
CA ARG A 64 -0.69 -7.50 -1.63
C ARG A 64 0.81 -7.47 -1.58
N GLY A 65 1.43 -7.59 -2.76
CA GLY A 65 2.85 -7.39 -2.90
C GLY A 65 3.22 -5.91 -2.96
N SER A 66 4.50 -5.64 -2.83
CA SER A 66 5.05 -4.29 -2.78
C SER A 66 4.71 -3.46 -4.02
N MET A 67 4.74 -4.08 -5.21
CA MET A 67 4.42 -3.35 -6.46
C MET A 67 2.99 -2.84 -6.48
N ALA A 68 2.03 -3.66 -6.01
CA ALA A 68 0.63 -3.26 -5.94
C ALA A 68 0.41 -2.15 -4.91
N ILE A 69 1.10 -2.24 -3.77
CA ILE A 69 1.03 -1.22 -2.72
C ILE A 69 1.58 0.11 -3.23
N VAL A 70 2.73 0.09 -3.92
CA VAL A 70 3.33 1.29 -4.50
C VAL A 70 2.38 1.93 -5.51
N ALA A 71 1.76 1.14 -6.38
CA ALA A 71 0.80 1.66 -7.36
C ALA A 71 -0.36 2.38 -6.68
N ARG A 72 -0.88 1.82 -5.59
CA ARG A 72 -1.96 2.44 -4.83
C ARG A 72 -1.53 3.74 -4.14
N LEU A 73 -0.33 3.75 -3.58
CA LEU A 73 0.22 4.96 -2.96
C LEU A 73 0.40 6.08 -3.98
N ARG A 74 0.87 5.75 -5.19
CA ARG A 74 0.99 6.73 -6.28
C ARG A 74 -0.36 7.30 -6.67
N GLN A 75 -1.40 6.47 -6.73
CA GLN A 75 -2.77 6.93 -7.02
C GLN A 75 -3.27 7.90 -5.94
N ARG A 76 -2.81 7.75 -4.72
CA ARG A 76 -3.15 8.63 -3.59
C ARG A 76 -2.28 9.87 -3.52
N GLY A 77 -1.36 10.04 -4.47
CA GLY A 77 -0.54 11.23 -4.58
C GLY A 77 0.77 11.20 -3.80
N VAL A 78 1.18 10.03 -3.31
CA VAL A 78 2.48 9.89 -2.66
C VAL A 78 3.57 9.95 -3.72
N SER A 79 4.58 10.81 -3.52
CA SER A 79 5.64 11.03 -4.48
C SER A 79 6.62 9.86 -4.55
N SER A 80 7.33 9.73 -5.67
CA SER A 80 8.40 8.74 -5.82
C SER A 80 9.50 8.93 -4.77
N HIS A 81 9.80 10.18 -4.42
CA HIS A 81 10.78 10.49 -3.37
C HIS A 81 10.39 9.86 -2.03
N VAL A 82 9.13 9.94 -1.65
CA VAL A 82 8.61 9.32 -0.42
C VAL A 82 8.63 7.79 -0.55
N ILE A 83 8.18 7.26 -1.69
CA ILE A 83 8.16 5.82 -1.93
C ILE A 83 9.56 5.23 -1.81
N ASP A 84 10.58 5.91 -2.34
CA ASP A 84 11.96 5.45 -2.26
C ASP A 84 12.50 5.37 -0.83
N GLN A 85 11.89 6.07 0.09
CA GLN A 85 12.27 6.05 1.52
C GLN A 85 11.54 4.96 2.31
N LEU A 86 10.56 4.29 1.71
CA LEU A 86 9.80 3.26 2.40
C LEU A 86 10.65 2.04 2.70
N HIS A 87 10.45 1.50 3.89
CA HIS A 87 11.01 0.21 4.25
C HIS A 87 9.98 -0.86 3.87
N MET A 88 10.24 -1.53 2.75
CA MET A 88 9.36 -2.56 2.21
C MET A 88 10.09 -3.90 2.19
N GLU A 89 9.51 -4.88 2.85
CA GLU A 89 10.05 -6.22 2.89
C GLU A 89 8.89 -7.19 2.76
N GLU A 90 8.89 -7.95 1.66
CA GLU A 90 7.87 -8.97 1.43
C GLU A 90 8.19 -10.23 2.21
N ASP A 91 7.19 -10.78 2.88
CA ASP A 91 7.31 -12.05 3.56
C ASP A 91 6.69 -13.14 2.67
N PRO A 92 7.49 -14.13 2.23
CA PRO A 92 6.96 -15.24 1.42
C PRO A 92 5.82 -15.99 2.10
N GLU A 93 5.77 -16.01 3.43
CA GLU A 93 4.68 -16.65 4.15
C GLU A 93 3.34 -15.95 3.94
N ASP A 94 3.33 -14.61 3.81
CA ASP A 94 2.12 -13.87 3.49
C ASP A 94 1.57 -14.31 2.14
N ALA A 95 2.44 -14.42 1.12
CA ALA A 95 2.06 -14.88 -0.21
C ALA A 95 1.62 -16.35 -0.20
N ALA A 96 2.31 -17.20 0.54
CA ALA A 96 1.95 -18.60 0.69
C ALA A 96 0.55 -18.76 1.30
N GLU A 97 0.23 -17.96 2.30
CA GLU A 97 -1.08 -18.00 2.95
C GLU A 97 -2.20 -17.59 1.98
N ILE A 98 -1.94 -16.59 1.13
CA ILE A 98 -2.88 -16.19 0.07
C ILE A 98 -3.13 -17.38 -0.88
N LEU A 99 -2.08 -18.09 -1.26
CA LEU A 99 -2.19 -19.26 -2.14
C LEU A 99 -2.97 -20.39 -1.48
N ARG A 100 -2.72 -20.68 -0.21
CA ARG A 100 -3.39 -21.75 0.53
C ARG A 100 -4.89 -21.50 0.65
N LYS A 101 -5.28 -20.23 0.79
CA LYS A 101 -6.70 -19.85 0.86
C LYS A 101 -7.40 -20.00 -0.48
N LYS A 102 -6.67 -19.81 -1.57
CA LYS A 102 -7.24 -19.89 -2.92
C LYS A 102 -7.22 -21.30 -3.48
N TYR A 103 -6.18 -22.08 -3.20
CA TYR A 103 -5.95 -23.41 -3.78
C TYR A 103 -5.80 -24.44 -2.67
N SER A 104 -6.52 -25.55 -2.80
CA SER A 104 -6.49 -26.64 -1.81
C SER A 104 -5.57 -27.81 -2.18
N HIS A 105 -5.27 -27.95 -3.47
CA HIS A 105 -4.46 -29.05 -4.00
C HIS A 105 -3.02 -28.63 -4.20
N TRP A 106 -2.07 -29.34 -3.58
CA TRP A 106 -0.64 -29.01 -3.62
C TRP A 106 0.27 -30.16 -4.02
N GLU A 107 -0.28 -31.35 -4.22
CA GLU A 107 0.49 -32.53 -4.63
C GLU A 107 0.49 -32.68 -6.15
N ASP A 108 1.64 -33.05 -6.71
CA ASP A 108 1.80 -33.37 -8.14
C ASP A 108 1.25 -32.28 -9.07
N LEU A 109 1.59 -31.02 -8.78
CA LEU A 109 1.18 -29.92 -9.63
C LEU A 109 1.85 -30.01 -11.00
N SER A 110 1.03 -29.87 -12.05
CA SER A 110 1.57 -29.74 -13.40
C SER A 110 2.30 -28.38 -13.53
N TYR A 111 3.14 -28.26 -14.55
CA TYR A 111 3.80 -27.02 -14.87
C TYR A 111 2.77 -25.88 -15.05
N GLU A 112 1.69 -26.18 -15.75
CA GLU A 112 0.65 -25.18 -16.03
C GLU A 112 -0.09 -24.74 -14.78
N GLU A 113 -0.38 -25.67 -13.87
CA GLU A 113 -1.02 -25.33 -12.59
C GLU A 113 -0.11 -24.46 -11.73
N GLU A 114 1.17 -24.78 -11.65
CA GLU A 114 2.15 -24.00 -10.89
C GLU A 114 2.33 -22.62 -11.50
N ALA A 115 2.44 -22.51 -12.82
CA ALA A 115 2.55 -21.23 -13.52
C ALA A 115 1.33 -20.34 -13.28
N LYS A 116 0.14 -20.94 -13.28
CA LYS A 116 -1.10 -20.20 -13.01
C LYS A 116 -1.11 -19.59 -11.61
N ARG A 117 -0.64 -20.34 -10.62
CA ARG A 117 -0.57 -19.88 -9.24
C ARG A 117 0.46 -18.76 -9.06
N LYS A 118 1.61 -18.90 -9.73
CA LYS A 118 2.62 -17.84 -9.75
C LYS A 118 2.10 -16.56 -10.39
N ASN A 119 1.40 -16.69 -11.51
CA ASN A 119 0.80 -15.55 -12.21
C ASN A 119 -0.27 -14.86 -11.36
N PHE A 120 -1.01 -15.61 -10.57
CA PHE A 120 -1.97 -15.02 -9.63
C PHE A 120 -1.27 -14.10 -8.64
N LEU A 121 -0.15 -14.54 -8.06
CA LEU A 121 0.61 -13.72 -7.13
C LEU A 121 1.30 -12.54 -7.84
N LEU A 122 1.74 -12.73 -9.07
CA LEU A 122 2.32 -11.64 -9.85
C LEU A 122 1.28 -10.53 -10.05
N GLY A 123 0.04 -10.90 -10.36
CA GLY A 123 -1.07 -9.97 -10.47
C GLY A 123 -1.42 -9.28 -9.15
N ARG A 124 -1.04 -9.87 -8.02
CA ARG A 124 -1.19 -9.27 -6.69
C ARG A 124 -0.01 -8.38 -6.32
N GLY A 125 0.98 -8.25 -7.20
CA GLY A 125 2.09 -7.32 -7.03
C GLY A 125 3.32 -7.85 -6.32
N PHE A 126 3.42 -9.16 -6.08
CA PHE A 126 4.58 -9.76 -5.43
C PHE A 126 5.77 -9.89 -6.40
N SER A 127 6.98 -9.82 -5.85
CA SER A 127 8.20 -10.04 -6.63
C SER A 127 8.37 -11.51 -7.00
N TYR A 128 9.14 -11.78 -8.06
CA TYR A 128 9.43 -13.17 -8.48
C TYR A 128 10.10 -13.96 -7.38
N GLU A 129 11.02 -13.35 -6.65
CA GLU A 129 11.71 -14.00 -5.54
C GLU A 129 10.73 -14.47 -4.48
N THR A 130 9.85 -13.56 -4.04
CA THR A 130 8.81 -13.88 -3.05
C THR A 130 7.87 -14.97 -3.57
N ILE A 131 7.46 -14.86 -4.84
CA ILE A 131 6.56 -15.84 -5.47
C ILE A 131 7.17 -17.23 -5.45
N ASN A 132 8.44 -17.36 -5.86
CA ASN A 132 9.11 -18.67 -5.91
C ASN A 132 9.23 -19.29 -4.52
N GLU A 133 9.60 -18.50 -3.52
CA GLU A 133 9.67 -18.99 -2.14
C GLU A 133 8.30 -19.35 -1.59
N SER A 134 7.26 -18.58 -1.93
CA SER A 134 5.91 -18.82 -1.46
C SER A 134 5.33 -20.16 -1.96
N ILE A 135 5.65 -20.54 -3.19
CA ILE A 135 5.22 -21.82 -3.74
C ILE A 135 5.82 -22.98 -2.93
N ILE A 136 7.10 -22.87 -2.61
CA ILE A 136 7.79 -23.87 -1.79
C ILE A 136 7.14 -23.99 -0.41
N LEU A 137 6.87 -22.85 0.22
CA LEU A 137 6.23 -22.82 1.54
C LEU A 137 4.81 -23.39 1.51
N ALA A 138 4.05 -23.10 0.46
CA ALA A 138 2.69 -23.59 0.32
C ALA A 138 2.66 -25.12 0.16
N LYS A 139 3.64 -25.69 -0.56
CA LYS A 139 3.77 -27.16 -0.71
C LYS A 139 4.15 -27.86 0.59
N ASN A 140 4.85 -27.15 1.48
CA ASN A 140 5.36 -27.70 2.72
C ASN A 140 4.79 -26.92 3.92
N PRO A 141 3.51 -27.10 4.24
CA PRO A 141 2.89 -26.35 5.33
C PRO A 141 3.54 -26.67 6.66
N LYS A 142 3.69 -25.66 7.51
CA LYS A 142 4.19 -25.83 8.86
C LYS A 142 3.20 -26.68 9.66
N LYS A 143 3.75 -27.63 10.37
CA LYS A 143 2.97 -28.47 11.28
C LYS A 143 2.61 -27.72 12.56
#